data_b0f97823df8acebef05e987c51c62514
#
_entry.id   b0f97823df8acebef05e987c51c62514
#
_cell.length_a   1.000
_cell.length_b   1.000
_cell.length_c   1.000
_cell.angle_alpha   90.00
_cell.angle_beta   90.00
_cell.angle_gamma   90.00
#
_symmetry.space_group_name_H-M   'P 1'
#
loop_
_entity.id
_entity.type
_entity.pdbx_description
1 polymer ?
#
loop_
_entity_poly.entity_id
_entity_poly.type
_entity_poly.pdbx_seq_one_letter_code
_entity_poly.pdbx_strand_id
1 'polypeptide(L)'
;MGRTRDTSKIFTTTANSIANIDVSSSLDSRIFISSASPSSGNTNGRIWIDTSTASAPVLQTYGSGSFRTPGLNKTKGLGGTVTYSGAYTIHTFTSTSTFIANTSLAIDYLVIAGGGAGGFLNAGGGGAGGYLSGTTTIGSGSYAAVVGAGGAISITTTVDGGNGENSSFIGLTSIGGGGGASDSSSPGANGGSGGGGSNSGSGGAATAGQGYVGATGATGSNGGGGGGAGGTGTTGTTNTGGNGGIGLANSISGSSVNYAGGGGGGGRSGGGGGTASFGGGAGAAAAVGSNGSPNTGGGGGGGGYNSTSGVGFSGGTGGSGIIILRYLT
;
A
#
# COMPACT_ATOMS: atom_id res chain seq x y z
N MET A 1 54.71 14.59 -21.12
CA MET A 1 54.79 13.96 -19.79
C MET A 1 53.39 14.04 -19.15
N GLY A 2 52.65 12.96 -19.24
CA GLY A 2 51.30 12.89 -18.67
C GLY A 2 51.39 12.74 -17.15
N ARG A 3 50.72 13.58 -16.42
CA ARG A 3 50.52 13.43 -14.98
C ARG A 3 49.29 12.52 -14.76
N THR A 4 49.52 11.31 -14.27
CA THR A 4 48.51 10.43 -13.72
C THR A 4 47.78 11.12 -12.57
N ARG A 5 46.46 11.26 -12.66
CA ARG A 5 45.60 11.70 -11.55
C ARG A 5 45.54 10.60 -10.51
N ASP A 6 46.06 10.87 -9.33
CA ASP A 6 45.83 10.03 -8.16
C ASP A 6 44.41 10.28 -7.61
N THR A 7 43.49 9.40 -7.87
CA THR A 7 42.09 9.46 -7.44
C THR A 7 41.86 8.75 -6.09
N SER A 8 42.93 8.35 -5.38
CA SER A 8 42.82 7.53 -4.17
C SER A 8 42.64 8.28 -2.85
N LYS A 9 42.55 9.62 -2.87
CA LYS A 9 42.29 10.43 -1.67
C LYS A 9 40.89 11.00 -1.64
N ILE A 10 39.88 10.16 -1.68
CA ILE A 10 38.51 10.56 -1.39
C ILE A 10 38.10 9.90 -0.07
N PHE A 11 38.07 10.70 0.99
CA PHE A 11 37.36 10.51 2.26
C PHE A 11 37.59 9.25 3.08
N THR A 12 38.52 9.29 4.02
CA THR A 12 38.33 8.55 5.27
C THR A 12 37.78 9.50 6.32
N THR A 13 36.51 9.36 6.67
CA THR A 13 35.87 10.05 7.80
C THR A 13 36.21 9.32 9.09
N THR A 14 37.14 9.87 9.89
CA THR A 14 37.06 9.72 11.34
C THR A 14 36.35 10.96 11.88
N ALA A 15 35.36 10.75 12.72
CA ALA A 15 34.60 11.80 13.39
C ALA A 15 35.53 12.88 13.96
N ASN A 16 35.18 14.16 13.75
CA ASN A 16 35.72 15.35 14.38
C ASN A 16 36.89 16.12 13.75
N SER A 17 37.21 16.00 12.48
CA SER A 17 37.89 17.15 11.85
C SER A 17 37.78 17.05 10.33
N ILE A 18 37.08 17.98 9.69
CA ILE A 18 37.45 18.43 8.36
C ILE A 18 38.68 19.34 8.53
N ALA A 19 39.80 18.75 8.95
CA ALA A 19 41.06 19.42 8.94
C ALA A 19 41.71 19.12 7.58
N ASN A 20 41.82 20.16 6.73
CA ASN A 20 42.58 20.20 5.50
C ASN A 20 42.06 19.35 4.34
N ILE A 21 40.99 19.79 3.70
CA ILE A 21 40.89 19.57 2.26
C ILE A 21 41.93 20.54 1.64
N ASP A 22 43.10 20.05 1.34
CA ASP A 22 44.04 20.75 0.48
C ASP A 22 43.45 20.75 -0.93
N VAL A 23 42.68 21.78 -1.24
CA VAL A 23 42.20 22.05 -2.59
C VAL A 23 43.38 22.68 -3.32
N SER A 24 44.32 21.81 -3.74
CA SER A 24 45.45 22.29 -4.57
C SER A 24 44.90 23.07 -5.76
N SER A 25 45.66 24.10 -6.17
CA SER A 25 45.35 25.14 -7.14
C SER A 25 44.90 24.73 -8.55
N SER A 26 44.54 23.48 -8.76
CA SER A 26 44.06 22.92 -10.02
C SER A 26 42.59 22.39 -9.97
N LEU A 27 41.92 22.43 -8.82
CA LEU A 27 40.50 22.17 -8.74
C LEU A 27 39.75 23.47 -8.95
N ASP A 28 39.05 23.47 -10.05
CA ASP A 28 38.11 24.46 -10.55
C ASP A 28 37.71 25.51 -9.48
N SER A 29 37.92 26.75 -9.77
CA SER A 29 37.66 27.96 -8.95
C SER A 29 36.22 28.10 -8.44
N ARG A 30 35.48 26.98 -8.31
CA ARG A 30 34.06 26.92 -7.95
C ARG A 30 33.77 26.55 -6.50
N ILE A 31 34.76 26.04 -5.74
CA ILE A 31 34.56 25.65 -4.34
C ILE A 31 35.48 26.50 -3.44
N PHE A 32 34.89 27.18 -2.47
CA PHE A 32 35.58 27.94 -1.43
C PHE A 32 35.27 27.34 -0.05
N ILE A 33 36.29 27.26 0.79
CA ILE A 33 36.13 26.89 2.19
C ILE A 33 36.74 28.02 3.00
N SER A 34 35.93 28.82 3.68
CA SER A 34 36.39 29.94 4.50
C SER A 34 35.34 30.36 5.53
N SER A 35 35.82 31.07 6.58
CA SER A 35 34.93 31.69 7.58
C SER A 35 34.35 33.04 7.12
N ALA A 36 34.74 33.54 5.93
CA ALA A 36 34.21 34.76 5.38
C ALA A 36 33.71 34.54 3.95
N SER A 37 32.60 35.18 3.60
CA SER A 37 32.02 35.11 2.25
C SER A 37 33.03 35.60 1.19
N PRO A 38 33.21 34.85 0.09
CA PRO A 38 34.05 35.34 -1.03
C PRO A 38 33.51 36.66 -1.57
N SER A 39 34.35 37.68 -1.62
CA SER A 39 33.97 39.07 -1.95
C SER A 39 34.01 39.42 -3.43
N SER A 40 34.67 38.60 -4.28
CA SER A 40 34.87 38.91 -5.70
C SER A 40 34.88 37.62 -6.56
N GLY A 41 34.65 37.82 -7.86
CA GLY A 41 34.71 36.73 -8.84
C GLY A 41 33.58 35.70 -8.70
N ASN A 42 32.46 36.03 -8.05
CA ASN A 42 31.35 35.14 -7.83
C ASN A 42 30.52 34.98 -9.11
N THR A 43 30.35 33.74 -9.55
CA THR A 43 29.53 33.37 -10.69
C THR A 43 28.52 32.28 -10.28
N ASN A 44 27.41 32.19 -11.00
CA ASN A 44 26.39 31.17 -10.74
C ASN A 44 27.02 29.77 -10.71
N GLY A 45 26.64 28.99 -9.74
CA GLY A 45 27.14 27.63 -9.53
C GLY A 45 28.39 27.51 -8.67
N ARG A 46 28.93 28.61 -8.16
CA ARG A 46 30.01 28.55 -7.14
C ARG A 46 29.47 27.99 -5.82
N ILE A 47 30.33 27.23 -5.16
CA ILE A 47 30.03 26.61 -3.86
C ILE A 47 30.94 27.28 -2.82
N TRP A 48 30.35 27.66 -1.71
CA TRP A 48 31.09 28.13 -0.53
C TRP A 48 30.71 27.26 0.67
N ILE A 49 31.72 26.70 1.33
CA ILE A 49 31.52 26.01 2.62
C ILE A 49 31.90 27.06 3.69
N ASP A 50 30.87 27.60 4.33
CA ASP A 50 30.99 28.54 5.43
C ASP A 50 31.44 27.82 6.69
N THR A 51 32.64 28.16 7.17
CA THR A 51 33.20 27.60 8.40
C THR A 51 33.21 28.62 9.56
N SER A 52 32.45 29.72 9.45
CA SER A 52 32.35 30.73 10.51
C SER A 52 31.85 30.15 11.85
N THR A 53 31.08 29.06 11.76
CA THR A 53 30.65 28.27 12.91
C THR A 53 31.36 26.92 12.88
N ALA A 54 32.41 26.76 13.69
CA ALA A 54 33.28 25.56 13.70
C ALA A 54 32.52 24.23 13.96
N SER A 55 31.39 24.28 14.66
CA SER A 55 30.56 23.11 14.99
C SER A 55 29.54 22.71 13.91
N ALA A 56 29.30 23.54 12.92
CA ALA A 56 28.31 23.29 11.86
C ALA A 56 28.65 24.07 10.58
N PRO A 57 29.60 23.59 9.75
CA PRO A 57 29.87 24.18 8.44
C PRO A 57 28.61 24.19 7.56
N VAL A 58 28.35 25.34 6.93
CA VAL A 58 27.16 25.48 6.06
C VAL A 58 27.60 25.53 4.61
N LEU A 59 27.06 24.64 3.80
CA LEU A 59 27.20 24.65 2.35
C LEU A 59 26.36 25.78 1.76
N GLN A 60 26.96 26.65 0.95
CA GLN A 60 26.28 27.73 0.23
C GLN A 60 26.57 27.68 -1.27
N THR A 61 25.57 28.01 -2.08
CA THR A 61 25.74 28.15 -3.54
C THR A 61 25.50 29.59 -3.97
N TYR A 62 26.31 30.09 -4.93
CA TYR A 62 26.11 31.42 -5.49
C TYR A 62 25.06 31.39 -6.59
N GLY A 63 24.05 32.21 -6.45
CA GLY A 63 23.02 32.40 -7.46
C GLY A 63 22.29 33.73 -7.27
N SER A 64 21.83 34.35 -8.35
CA SER A 64 21.10 35.63 -8.31
C SER A 64 21.83 36.73 -7.53
N GLY A 65 23.14 36.78 -7.64
CA GLY A 65 23.98 37.87 -7.04
C GLY A 65 24.38 37.66 -5.57
N SER A 66 24.07 36.54 -4.94
CA SER A 66 24.46 36.28 -3.55
C SER A 66 24.74 34.78 -3.30
N PHE A 67 25.54 34.48 -2.26
CA PHE A 67 25.62 33.13 -1.71
C PHE A 67 24.33 32.86 -0.90
N ARG A 68 23.72 31.75 -1.19
CA ARG A 68 22.58 31.27 -0.45
C ARG A 68 22.88 29.85 0.03
N THR A 69 22.56 29.57 1.26
CA THR A 69 22.45 28.16 1.66
C THR A 69 21.53 27.53 0.63
N PRO A 70 21.98 26.49 -0.13
CA PRO A 70 21.04 25.73 -0.90
C PRO A 70 19.97 25.42 0.12
N GLY A 71 18.74 25.87 -0.10
CA GLY A 71 17.68 25.35 0.71
C GLY A 71 17.88 23.86 0.59
N LEU A 72 18.42 23.23 1.63
CA LEU A 72 18.08 21.85 1.87
C LEU A 72 16.57 21.95 1.80
N ASN A 73 15.99 21.56 0.68
CA ASN A 73 14.61 21.20 0.66
C ASN A 73 14.56 20.17 1.76
N LYS A 74 14.31 20.65 3.00
CA LYS A 74 13.98 19.75 4.08
C LYS A 74 12.81 19.01 3.47
N THR A 75 13.07 17.77 3.03
CA THR A 75 12.05 16.95 2.46
C THR A 75 10.88 17.13 3.40
N LYS A 76 9.80 17.75 2.92
CA LYS A 76 8.66 18.12 3.76
C LYS A 76 8.17 16.92 4.56
N GLY A 77 8.42 15.70 4.02
CA GLY A 77 8.14 14.43 4.66
C GLY A 77 9.22 13.37 4.37
N LEU A 78 9.36 12.40 5.27
CA LEU A 78 10.24 11.24 5.18
C LEU A 78 9.45 9.97 5.48
N GLY A 79 9.88 8.84 4.93
CA GLY A 79 9.29 7.51 5.18
C GLY A 79 8.62 6.92 3.95
N GLY A 80 8.46 5.59 3.95
CA GLY A 80 7.95 4.83 2.81
C GLY A 80 8.82 4.94 1.56
N THR A 81 8.29 4.45 0.44
CA THR A 81 8.89 4.66 -0.89
C THR A 81 8.43 6.01 -1.43
N VAL A 82 9.39 6.87 -1.81
CA VAL A 82 9.11 8.22 -2.30
C VAL A 82 9.16 8.25 -3.81
N THR A 83 8.12 8.81 -4.43
CA THR A 83 8.04 9.07 -5.87
C THR A 83 7.51 10.48 -6.12
N TYR A 84 7.63 10.94 -7.37
CA TYR A 84 7.19 12.27 -7.76
C TYR A 84 6.27 12.18 -8.99
N SER A 85 5.19 12.96 -8.99
CA SER A 85 4.28 13.05 -10.12
C SER A 85 3.79 14.49 -10.28
N GLY A 86 4.20 15.17 -11.35
CA GLY A 86 3.97 16.59 -11.52
C GLY A 86 4.55 17.41 -10.36
N ALA A 87 3.70 18.21 -9.71
CA ALA A 87 4.08 19.02 -8.55
C ALA A 87 3.95 18.29 -7.21
N TYR A 88 3.73 16.97 -7.22
CA TYR A 88 3.46 16.21 -6.00
C TYR A 88 4.62 15.32 -5.59
N THR A 89 4.89 15.28 -4.29
CA THR A 89 5.68 14.23 -3.62
C THR A 89 4.71 13.18 -3.07
N ILE A 90 4.99 11.91 -3.32
CA ILE A 90 4.14 10.77 -2.98
C ILE A 90 4.94 9.80 -2.11
N HIS A 91 4.40 9.42 -0.97
CA HIS A 91 4.94 8.42 -0.07
C HIS A 91 4.03 7.19 -0.08
N THR A 92 4.59 6.02 -0.40
CA THR A 92 3.86 4.75 -0.44
C THR A 92 4.40 3.81 0.63
N PHE A 93 3.51 3.29 1.48
CA PHE A 93 3.80 2.33 2.54
C PHE A 93 3.11 1.01 2.21
N THR A 94 3.89 -0.04 1.98
CA THR A 94 3.44 -1.42 1.73
C THR A 94 3.70 -2.33 2.93
N SER A 95 4.25 -1.79 4.00
CA SER A 95 4.47 -2.42 5.31
C SER A 95 4.42 -1.35 6.40
N THR A 96 4.15 -1.77 7.62
CA THR A 96 4.13 -0.87 8.78
C THR A 96 5.46 -0.14 8.93
N SER A 97 5.38 1.19 9.03
CA SER A 97 6.54 2.09 9.11
C SER A 97 6.11 3.44 9.70
N THR A 98 6.99 4.42 9.63
CA THR A 98 6.75 5.77 10.16
C THR A 98 6.84 6.80 9.05
N PHE A 99 5.89 7.73 9.00
CA PHE A 99 5.99 8.97 8.25
C PHE A 99 6.42 10.11 9.18
N ILE A 100 7.44 10.86 8.80
CA ILE A 100 7.91 12.04 9.54
C ILE A 100 7.58 13.29 8.72
N ALA A 101 6.73 14.15 9.24
CA ALA A 101 6.46 15.48 8.69
C ALA A 101 7.42 16.50 9.31
N ASN A 102 8.29 17.10 8.52
CA ASN A 102 9.27 18.10 8.99
C ASN A 102 8.65 19.50 9.15
N THR A 103 7.46 19.69 8.63
CA THR A 103 6.67 20.93 8.71
C THR A 103 5.19 20.58 8.68
N SER A 104 4.32 21.55 8.91
CA SER A 104 2.88 21.35 8.67
C SER A 104 2.63 21.07 7.18
N LEU A 105 1.84 20.04 6.88
CA LEU A 105 1.55 19.55 5.52
C LEU A 105 0.06 19.41 5.31
N ALA A 106 -0.47 20.00 4.25
CA ALA A 106 -1.73 19.60 3.66
C ALA A 106 -1.47 18.35 2.80
N ILE A 107 -2.08 17.23 3.16
CA ILE A 107 -1.89 15.94 2.51
C ILE A 107 -3.19 15.40 1.94
N ASP A 108 -3.10 14.76 0.77
CA ASP A 108 -4.08 13.77 0.34
C ASP A 108 -3.65 12.41 0.91
N TYR A 109 -4.60 11.59 1.32
CA TYR A 109 -4.32 10.25 1.83
C TYR A 109 -5.22 9.19 1.20
N LEU A 110 -4.67 7.98 1.11
CA LEU A 110 -5.37 6.74 0.82
C LEU A 110 -4.91 5.70 1.86
N VAL A 111 -5.86 5.14 2.63
CA VAL A 111 -5.60 4.10 3.63
C VAL A 111 -6.48 2.91 3.31
N ILE A 112 -5.88 1.81 2.93
CA ILE A 112 -6.56 0.56 2.58
C ILE A 112 -6.08 -0.54 3.51
N ALA A 113 -7.01 -1.25 4.12
CA ALA A 113 -6.72 -2.40 4.98
C ALA A 113 -6.43 -3.67 4.18
N GLY A 114 -5.97 -4.73 4.83
CA GLY A 114 -5.86 -6.05 4.24
C GLY A 114 -7.23 -6.62 3.88
N GLY A 115 -7.34 -7.31 2.73
CA GLY A 115 -8.54 -8.06 2.33
C GLY A 115 -8.68 -9.37 3.13
N GLY A 116 -9.91 -9.89 3.26
CA GLY A 116 -10.18 -11.21 3.84
C GLY A 116 -9.78 -12.33 2.89
N ALA A 117 -9.47 -13.51 3.41
CA ALA A 117 -9.25 -14.72 2.61
C ALA A 117 -10.58 -15.35 2.14
N GLY A 118 -10.52 -16.10 1.06
CA GLY A 118 -11.63 -16.99 0.66
C GLY A 118 -11.75 -18.20 1.59
N GLY A 119 -12.95 -18.78 1.70
CA GLY A 119 -13.21 -19.98 2.49
C GLY A 119 -12.80 -21.26 1.77
N PHE A 120 -13.00 -22.41 2.42
CA PHE A 120 -12.71 -23.76 1.94
C PHE A 120 -13.98 -24.46 1.43
N LEU A 121 -13.93 -25.10 0.28
CA LEU A 121 -14.97 -25.98 -0.29
C LEU A 121 -16.29 -25.25 -0.61
N ASN A 122 -16.59 -25.01 -1.87
CA ASN A 122 -17.78 -24.27 -2.34
C ASN A 122 -17.95 -22.91 -1.65
N ALA A 123 -16.89 -22.28 -1.36
CA ALA A 123 -16.75 -21.28 -0.32
C ALA A 123 -17.07 -19.87 -0.79
N GLY A 124 -17.45 -19.02 0.14
CA GLY A 124 -17.54 -17.60 -0.08
C GLY A 124 -16.19 -16.97 -0.44
N GLY A 125 -16.21 -15.95 -1.28
CA GLY A 125 -15.04 -15.10 -1.51
C GLY A 125 -14.78 -14.15 -0.34
N GLY A 126 -13.52 -13.81 -0.07
CA GLY A 126 -13.15 -12.82 0.94
C GLY A 126 -13.63 -11.42 0.58
N GLY A 127 -14.04 -10.62 1.56
CA GLY A 127 -14.33 -9.20 1.40
C GLY A 127 -13.06 -8.38 1.21
N ALA A 128 -13.15 -7.25 0.51
CA ALA A 128 -12.06 -6.31 0.41
C ALA A 128 -11.77 -5.63 1.76
N GLY A 129 -10.53 -5.22 1.99
CA GLY A 129 -10.19 -4.29 3.05
C GLY A 129 -10.92 -2.97 2.91
N GLY A 130 -11.20 -2.31 4.02
CA GLY A 130 -11.83 -1.00 4.05
C GLY A 130 -11.01 0.00 3.22
N TYR A 131 -11.69 0.96 2.64
CA TYR A 131 -11.11 2.00 1.79
C TYR A 131 -11.43 3.38 2.38
N LEU A 132 -10.40 4.11 2.76
CA LEU A 132 -10.52 5.49 3.23
C LEU A 132 -9.63 6.40 2.39
N SER A 133 -10.19 7.47 1.86
CA SER A 133 -9.43 8.50 1.15
C SER A 133 -9.96 9.89 1.47
N GLY A 134 -9.09 10.87 1.43
CA GLY A 134 -9.47 12.25 1.71
C GLY A 134 -8.27 13.17 1.77
N THR A 135 -8.51 14.37 2.29
CA THR A 135 -7.50 15.40 2.51
C THR A 135 -7.50 15.85 3.97
N THR A 136 -6.37 16.19 4.50
CA THR A 136 -6.25 16.77 5.84
C THR A 136 -4.95 17.57 5.97
N THR A 137 -4.83 18.33 7.05
CA THR A 137 -3.58 19.01 7.41
C THR A 137 -3.02 18.36 8.67
N ILE A 138 -1.75 17.96 8.60
CA ILE A 138 -1.01 17.43 9.75
C ILE A 138 0.07 18.42 10.17
N GLY A 139 0.40 18.45 11.48
CA GLY A 139 1.52 19.23 12.02
C GLY A 139 2.88 18.62 11.69
N SER A 140 3.96 19.28 12.07
CA SER A 140 5.26 18.63 12.13
C SER A 140 5.26 17.54 13.22
N GLY A 141 5.82 16.37 12.92
CA GLY A 141 5.81 15.25 13.86
C GLY A 141 6.05 13.90 13.21
N SER A 142 5.94 12.87 14.02
CA SER A 142 6.14 11.46 13.62
C SER A 142 4.80 10.74 13.71
N TYR A 143 4.42 10.06 12.63
CA TYR A 143 3.13 9.40 12.47
C TYR A 143 3.31 7.94 12.08
N ALA A 144 2.73 7.03 12.85
CA ALA A 144 2.73 5.62 12.50
C ALA A 144 1.83 5.39 11.27
N ALA A 145 2.37 4.72 10.25
CA ALA A 145 1.65 4.18 9.10
C ALA A 145 1.58 2.66 9.28
N VAL A 146 0.46 2.16 9.81
CA VAL A 146 0.25 0.72 10.06
C VAL A 146 -0.45 0.12 8.87
N VAL A 147 0.18 -0.84 8.20
CA VAL A 147 -0.37 -1.53 7.02
C VAL A 147 -0.78 -2.94 7.41
N GLY A 148 -2.06 -3.25 7.26
CA GLY A 148 -2.64 -4.54 7.59
C GLY A 148 -2.28 -5.62 6.58
N ALA A 149 -2.01 -6.83 7.07
CA ALA A 149 -1.83 -8.01 6.24
C ALA A 149 -3.17 -8.53 5.70
N GLY A 150 -3.13 -9.26 4.60
CA GLY A 150 -4.29 -10.01 4.09
C GLY A 150 -4.62 -11.22 4.98
N GLY A 151 -5.89 -11.62 4.99
CA GLY A 151 -6.37 -12.78 5.73
C GLY A 151 -5.72 -14.08 5.28
N ALA A 152 -5.50 -14.98 6.22
CA ALA A 152 -4.94 -16.31 5.96
C ALA A 152 -6.00 -17.29 5.43
N ILE A 153 -5.58 -18.24 4.60
CA ILE A 153 -6.46 -19.30 4.06
C ILE A 153 -6.98 -20.24 5.16
N SER A 154 -8.18 -20.79 4.91
CA SER A 154 -8.67 -21.99 5.59
C SER A 154 -8.41 -23.25 4.76
N ILE A 155 -8.18 -24.37 5.43
CA ILE A 155 -7.99 -25.70 4.83
C ILE A 155 -9.00 -26.72 5.35
N THR A 156 -10.04 -26.27 6.06
CA THR A 156 -11.08 -27.12 6.66
C THR A 156 -12.47 -26.53 6.41
N THR A 157 -13.51 -27.38 6.46
CA THR A 157 -14.90 -26.96 6.31
C THR A 157 -15.47 -26.24 7.52
N THR A 158 -14.81 -26.33 8.66
CA THR A 158 -15.28 -25.79 9.96
C THR A 158 -14.66 -24.44 10.32
N VAL A 159 -13.68 -23.99 9.56
CA VAL A 159 -13.01 -22.71 9.77
C VAL A 159 -13.17 -21.87 8.51
N ASP A 160 -13.69 -20.67 8.66
CA ASP A 160 -13.83 -19.72 7.56
C ASP A 160 -12.48 -19.14 7.14
N GLY A 161 -12.42 -18.50 5.99
CA GLY A 161 -11.26 -17.69 5.61
C GLY A 161 -10.97 -16.63 6.67
N GLY A 162 -9.68 -16.36 6.93
CA GLY A 162 -9.28 -15.34 7.91
C GLY A 162 -9.68 -13.93 7.48
N ASN A 163 -10.02 -13.07 8.43
CA ASN A 163 -10.20 -11.65 8.18
C ASN A 163 -8.84 -11.00 7.84
N GLY A 164 -8.86 -9.95 7.04
CA GLY A 164 -7.72 -9.06 6.88
C GLY A 164 -7.44 -8.25 8.15
N GLU A 165 -6.22 -7.74 8.26
CA GLU A 165 -5.84 -6.84 9.35
C GLU A 165 -6.15 -5.39 9.01
N ASN A 166 -6.35 -4.58 10.05
CA ASN A 166 -6.62 -3.15 9.91
C ASN A 166 -5.37 -2.39 9.44
N SER A 167 -5.60 -1.34 8.65
CA SER A 167 -4.57 -0.31 8.40
C SER A 167 -4.94 0.98 9.11
N SER A 168 -3.94 1.72 9.61
CA SER A 168 -4.21 2.99 10.29
C SER A 168 -3.18 4.06 10.01
N PHE A 169 -3.63 5.32 9.95
CA PHE A 169 -2.81 6.52 9.82
C PHE A 169 -3.54 7.72 10.44
N ILE A 170 -2.85 8.57 11.22
CA ILE A 170 -3.38 9.81 11.84
C ILE A 170 -4.74 9.65 12.55
N GLY A 171 -4.94 8.57 13.27
CA GLY A 171 -6.21 8.28 13.97
C GLY A 171 -7.32 7.72 13.08
N LEU A 172 -7.13 7.65 11.76
CA LEU A 172 -8.01 6.93 10.85
C LEU A 172 -7.72 5.44 10.93
N THR A 173 -8.76 4.60 10.97
CA THR A 173 -8.62 3.14 10.94
C THR A 173 -9.48 2.59 9.80
N SER A 174 -8.83 2.02 8.82
CA SER A 174 -9.45 1.20 7.79
C SER A 174 -9.55 -0.24 8.30
N ILE A 175 -10.75 -0.80 8.30
CA ILE A 175 -11.03 -2.13 8.87
C ILE A 175 -10.67 -3.22 7.87
N GLY A 176 -10.07 -4.30 8.32
CA GLY A 176 -9.76 -5.46 7.49
C GLY A 176 -10.99 -6.05 6.82
N GLY A 177 -10.85 -6.62 5.64
CA GLY A 177 -11.93 -7.32 4.93
C GLY A 177 -12.38 -8.58 5.66
N GLY A 178 -13.67 -8.90 5.60
CA GLY A 178 -14.23 -10.11 6.18
C GLY A 178 -13.83 -11.37 5.41
N GLY A 179 -13.51 -12.45 6.12
CA GLY A 179 -13.23 -13.76 5.52
C GLY A 179 -14.48 -14.36 4.85
N GLY A 180 -14.27 -15.10 3.76
CA GLY A 180 -15.33 -15.88 3.10
C GLY A 180 -15.71 -17.12 3.90
N ALA A 181 -17.00 -17.46 3.92
CA ALA A 181 -17.51 -18.63 4.60
C ALA A 181 -17.00 -19.93 3.96
N SER A 182 -16.73 -20.94 4.79
CA SER A 182 -16.51 -22.33 4.36
C SER A 182 -17.81 -23.11 4.31
N ASP A 183 -17.81 -24.36 3.77
CA ASP A 183 -18.98 -25.08 3.25
C ASP A 183 -20.20 -25.26 4.19
N SER A 184 -20.28 -25.05 5.38
CA SER A 184 -21.36 -25.52 6.25
C SER A 184 -22.50 -24.53 6.48
N SER A 185 -23.01 -23.84 5.47
CA SER A 185 -24.09 -22.82 5.58
C SER A 185 -23.70 -21.66 6.50
N SER A 186 -22.42 -21.36 6.55
CA SER A 186 -21.89 -20.26 7.38
C SER A 186 -22.10 -18.90 6.71
N PRO A 187 -22.41 -17.88 7.47
CA PRO A 187 -22.36 -16.51 6.98
C PRO A 187 -20.90 -16.09 6.72
N GLY A 188 -20.68 -15.25 5.73
CA GLY A 188 -19.42 -14.56 5.58
C GLY A 188 -19.11 -13.65 6.77
N ALA A 189 -17.84 -13.43 7.08
CA ALA A 189 -17.43 -12.56 8.18
C ALA A 189 -17.65 -11.08 7.86
N ASN A 190 -17.95 -10.30 8.90
CA ASN A 190 -18.03 -8.84 8.80
C ASN A 190 -16.61 -8.23 8.62
N GLY A 191 -16.50 -7.07 7.94
CA GLY A 191 -15.23 -6.40 7.75
C GLY A 191 -15.36 -4.98 7.23
N GLY A 192 -14.28 -4.42 6.69
CA GLY A 192 -14.33 -3.19 5.90
C GLY A 192 -15.30 -3.36 4.75
N SER A 193 -15.13 -4.43 3.96
CA SER A 193 -16.17 -5.05 3.14
C SER A 193 -16.43 -6.46 3.68
N GLY A 194 -17.66 -6.95 3.59
CA GLY A 194 -18.08 -8.25 4.11
C GLY A 194 -17.63 -9.41 3.23
N GLY A 195 -17.30 -10.57 3.82
CA GLY A 195 -17.04 -11.81 3.10
C GLY A 195 -18.31 -12.41 2.50
N GLY A 196 -18.20 -13.21 1.44
CA GLY A 196 -19.30 -13.98 0.86
C GLY A 196 -19.73 -15.14 1.76
N GLY A 197 -21.02 -15.46 1.79
CA GLY A 197 -21.56 -16.65 2.46
C GLY A 197 -21.37 -17.91 1.63
N SER A 198 -21.52 -19.06 2.22
CA SER A 198 -21.58 -20.37 1.55
C SER A 198 -22.95 -21.01 1.72
N ASN A 199 -23.34 -21.86 0.80
CA ASN A 199 -24.51 -22.77 0.90
C ASN A 199 -25.75 -22.13 1.59
N SER A 200 -26.32 -21.09 1.00
CA SER A 200 -27.42 -20.26 1.55
C SER A 200 -27.06 -19.41 2.77
N GLY A 201 -25.85 -19.48 3.30
CA GLY A 201 -25.37 -18.55 4.34
C GLY A 201 -25.34 -17.13 3.83
N SER A 202 -25.72 -16.16 4.66
CA SER A 202 -25.70 -14.73 4.32
C SER A 202 -24.28 -14.21 4.09
N GLY A 203 -24.15 -13.20 3.25
CA GLY A 203 -22.89 -12.43 3.20
C GLY A 203 -22.65 -11.62 4.49
N GLY A 204 -21.37 -11.39 4.80
CA GLY A 204 -20.96 -10.56 5.92
C GLY A 204 -21.33 -9.08 5.73
N ALA A 205 -21.53 -8.38 6.82
CA ALA A 205 -21.79 -6.95 6.82
C ALA A 205 -20.52 -6.15 6.53
N ALA A 206 -20.70 -4.97 5.97
CA ALA A 206 -19.61 -4.02 5.77
C ALA A 206 -19.57 -2.93 6.85
N THR A 207 -18.41 -2.37 7.09
CA THR A 207 -18.26 -1.14 7.84
C THR A 207 -18.73 0.05 7.01
N ALA A 208 -19.69 0.81 7.55
CA ALA A 208 -20.25 1.96 6.85
C ALA A 208 -19.17 2.94 6.39
N GLY A 209 -19.26 3.37 5.14
CA GLY A 209 -18.31 4.30 4.53
C GLY A 209 -16.94 3.69 4.14
N GLN A 210 -16.73 2.37 4.34
CA GLN A 210 -15.46 1.72 4.02
C GLN A 210 -15.58 0.64 2.95
N GLY A 211 -16.80 0.11 2.71
CA GLY A 211 -17.03 -0.92 1.71
C GLY A 211 -18.48 -1.38 1.66
N TYR A 212 -18.71 -2.50 1.00
CA TYR A 212 -20.04 -3.08 0.78
C TYR A 212 -20.14 -4.50 1.31
N VAL A 213 -21.37 -4.95 1.51
CA VAL A 213 -21.70 -6.29 2.03
C VAL A 213 -21.27 -7.39 1.05
N GLY A 214 -20.92 -8.55 1.59
CA GLY A 214 -20.77 -9.76 0.81
C GLY A 214 -22.11 -10.30 0.34
N ALA A 215 -22.09 -11.21 -0.62
CA ALA A 215 -23.28 -11.87 -1.14
C ALA A 215 -23.61 -13.15 -0.39
N THR A 216 -24.87 -13.54 -0.39
CA THR A 216 -25.36 -14.85 0.10
C THR A 216 -24.80 -15.96 -0.80
N GLY A 217 -24.48 -17.11 -0.22
CA GLY A 217 -24.18 -18.33 -0.95
C GLY A 217 -25.42 -18.87 -1.66
N ALA A 218 -25.23 -19.54 -2.81
CA ALA A 218 -26.35 -20.19 -3.51
C ALA A 218 -26.86 -21.44 -2.79
N THR A 219 -28.14 -21.69 -2.89
CA THR A 219 -28.75 -22.96 -2.45
C THR A 219 -28.12 -24.14 -3.22
N GLY A 220 -27.65 -25.17 -2.50
CA GLY A 220 -27.03 -26.34 -3.10
C GLY A 220 -25.52 -26.26 -3.30
N SER A 221 -24.83 -25.39 -2.58
CA SER A 221 -23.40 -25.47 -2.30
C SER A 221 -22.46 -24.62 -3.17
N ASN A 222 -22.80 -23.37 -3.48
CA ASN A 222 -21.80 -22.49 -4.08
C ASN A 222 -21.66 -21.20 -3.29
N GLY A 223 -20.44 -20.66 -3.26
CA GLY A 223 -20.10 -19.45 -2.53
C GLY A 223 -20.65 -18.19 -3.17
N GLY A 224 -21.08 -17.23 -2.36
CA GLY A 224 -21.31 -15.84 -2.73
C GLY A 224 -19.98 -15.11 -2.92
N GLY A 225 -19.97 -14.05 -3.73
CA GLY A 225 -18.80 -13.16 -3.83
C GLY A 225 -18.66 -12.28 -2.59
N GLY A 226 -17.42 -11.96 -2.19
CA GLY A 226 -17.13 -10.95 -1.18
C GLY A 226 -17.48 -9.55 -1.66
N GLY A 227 -17.79 -8.62 -0.74
CA GLY A 227 -18.00 -7.21 -1.03
C GLY A 227 -16.71 -6.50 -1.43
N GLY A 228 -16.81 -5.48 -2.26
CA GLY A 228 -15.71 -4.58 -2.60
C GLY A 228 -15.93 -3.17 -2.03
N ALA A 229 -14.95 -2.28 -2.20
CA ALA A 229 -15.10 -0.89 -1.79
C ALA A 229 -16.09 -0.10 -2.65
N GLY A 230 -16.33 -0.52 -3.90
CA GLY A 230 -17.23 0.16 -4.84
C GLY A 230 -18.57 -0.53 -5.07
N GLY A 231 -18.78 -1.76 -4.55
CA GLY A 231 -20.04 -2.49 -4.74
C GLY A 231 -20.12 -3.81 -4.01
N THR A 232 -21.33 -4.33 -3.92
CA THR A 232 -21.64 -5.63 -3.30
C THR A 232 -21.14 -6.80 -4.15
N GLY A 233 -20.81 -7.92 -3.51
CA GLY A 233 -20.69 -9.19 -4.21
C GLY A 233 -22.01 -9.64 -4.82
N THR A 234 -21.99 -10.66 -5.68
CA THR A 234 -23.19 -11.28 -6.24
C THR A 234 -23.37 -12.69 -5.70
N THR A 235 -24.62 -13.11 -5.57
CA THR A 235 -24.97 -14.49 -5.22
C THR A 235 -24.55 -15.42 -6.36
N GLY A 236 -24.03 -16.59 -6.04
CA GLY A 236 -23.73 -17.63 -7.01
C GLY A 236 -25.01 -18.23 -7.62
N THR A 237 -24.83 -19.11 -8.57
CA THR A 237 -25.89 -19.94 -9.16
C THR A 237 -25.70 -21.40 -8.77
N THR A 238 -26.54 -22.33 -9.30
CA THR A 238 -26.51 -23.76 -8.94
C THR A 238 -25.14 -24.42 -9.08
N ASN A 239 -24.30 -24.00 -10.02
CA ASN A 239 -22.96 -24.58 -10.25
C ASN A 239 -21.83 -23.54 -10.30
N THR A 240 -22.15 -22.26 -10.25
CA THR A 240 -21.14 -21.18 -10.42
C THR A 240 -21.12 -20.29 -9.18
N GLY A 241 -19.95 -20.02 -8.67
CA GLY A 241 -19.75 -19.06 -7.59
C GLY A 241 -20.12 -17.62 -7.97
N GLY A 242 -20.54 -16.81 -7.01
CA GLY A 242 -20.88 -15.40 -7.20
C GLY A 242 -19.66 -14.53 -7.48
N ASN A 243 -19.81 -13.49 -8.29
CA ASN A 243 -18.71 -12.58 -8.55
C ASN A 243 -18.42 -11.67 -7.34
N GLY A 244 -17.14 -11.36 -7.15
CA GLY A 244 -16.72 -10.37 -6.18
C GLY A 244 -17.21 -8.95 -6.53
N GLY A 245 -17.46 -8.16 -5.50
CA GLY A 245 -17.83 -6.76 -5.62
C GLY A 245 -16.69 -5.94 -6.24
N ILE A 246 -17.04 -4.92 -7.02
CA ILE A 246 -16.05 -4.01 -7.61
C ILE A 246 -15.35 -3.19 -6.53
N GLY A 247 -14.10 -2.83 -6.78
CA GLY A 247 -13.36 -1.86 -5.97
C GLY A 247 -13.49 -0.42 -6.49
N LEU A 248 -12.55 0.42 -6.11
CA LEU A 248 -12.47 1.82 -6.52
C LEU A 248 -11.13 2.10 -7.19
N ALA A 249 -11.16 2.92 -8.24
CA ALA A 249 -9.95 3.47 -8.84
C ALA A 249 -9.51 4.73 -8.09
N ASN A 250 -8.19 4.92 -7.94
CA ASN A 250 -7.62 6.11 -7.34
C ASN A 250 -6.31 6.50 -8.04
N SER A 251 -6.09 7.79 -8.23
CA SER A 251 -4.90 8.33 -8.90
C SER A 251 -3.90 9.02 -7.98
N ILE A 252 -4.00 8.80 -6.67
CA ILE A 252 -3.10 9.41 -5.67
C ILE A 252 -1.63 9.00 -5.89
N SER A 253 -1.38 7.83 -6.47
CA SER A 253 -0.04 7.32 -6.80
C SER A 253 0.60 7.97 -8.04
N GLY A 254 -0.10 8.92 -8.68
CA GLY A 254 0.34 9.55 -9.93
C GLY A 254 -0.24 8.92 -11.20
N SER A 255 -0.81 7.72 -11.10
CA SER A 255 -1.57 7.03 -12.16
C SER A 255 -2.81 6.37 -11.57
N SER A 256 -3.84 6.11 -12.39
CA SER A 256 -5.04 5.41 -11.93
C SER A 256 -4.73 3.95 -11.63
N VAL A 257 -4.93 3.55 -10.38
CA VAL A 257 -4.77 2.17 -9.89
C VAL A 257 -6.07 1.72 -9.24
N ASN A 258 -6.42 0.47 -9.45
CA ASN A 258 -7.62 -0.16 -8.92
C ASN A 258 -7.35 -0.84 -7.58
N TYR A 259 -8.19 -0.59 -6.56
CA TYR A 259 -8.03 -1.07 -5.19
C TYR A 259 -9.30 -1.68 -4.64
N ALA A 260 -9.14 -2.53 -3.65
CA ALA A 260 -10.19 -3.02 -2.76
C ALA A 260 -11.38 -3.69 -3.48
N GLY A 261 -11.11 -4.56 -4.45
CA GLY A 261 -12.11 -5.45 -5.05
C GLY A 261 -12.36 -6.68 -4.17
N GLY A 262 -13.60 -7.15 -4.10
CA GLY A 262 -13.97 -8.38 -3.41
C GLY A 262 -13.52 -9.63 -4.16
N GLY A 263 -13.31 -10.76 -3.45
CA GLY A 263 -13.00 -12.06 -4.01
C GLY A 263 -14.25 -12.74 -4.60
N GLY A 264 -14.08 -13.51 -5.69
CA GLY A 264 -15.12 -14.34 -6.27
C GLY A 264 -15.43 -15.57 -5.40
N GLY A 265 -16.67 -16.04 -5.37
CA GLY A 265 -17.07 -17.25 -4.67
C GLY A 265 -16.61 -18.54 -5.38
N GLY A 266 -16.36 -19.61 -4.65
CA GLY A 266 -16.08 -20.95 -5.18
C GLY A 266 -17.31 -21.61 -5.79
N GLY A 267 -17.11 -22.46 -6.78
CA GLY A 267 -18.14 -23.26 -7.44
C GLY A 267 -17.79 -24.74 -7.47
N ARG A 268 -18.60 -25.54 -8.24
CA ARG A 268 -18.41 -26.98 -8.41
C ARG A 268 -17.86 -27.35 -9.78
N SER A 269 -17.36 -28.60 -9.89
CA SER A 269 -17.04 -29.22 -11.19
C SER A 269 -18.21 -29.10 -12.16
N GLY A 270 -17.95 -28.71 -13.40
CA GLY A 270 -18.95 -28.50 -14.45
C GLY A 270 -19.60 -27.12 -14.42
N GLY A 271 -19.28 -26.29 -13.45
CA GLY A 271 -19.61 -24.86 -13.37
C GLY A 271 -18.34 -24.00 -13.41
N GLY A 272 -18.38 -22.84 -12.78
CA GLY A 272 -17.27 -21.87 -12.71
C GLY A 272 -17.10 -21.31 -11.30
N GLY A 273 -15.90 -20.81 -11.00
CA GLY A 273 -15.70 -19.88 -9.89
C GLY A 273 -16.19 -18.48 -10.28
N GLY A 274 -16.58 -17.69 -9.30
CA GLY A 274 -16.92 -16.28 -9.48
C GLY A 274 -15.72 -15.46 -9.94
N THR A 275 -15.94 -14.49 -10.81
CA THR A 275 -14.90 -13.55 -11.23
C THR A 275 -14.61 -12.52 -10.14
N ALA A 276 -13.43 -11.90 -10.24
CA ALA A 276 -13.07 -10.76 -9.41
C ALA A 276 -12.32 -9.73 -10.25
N SER A 277 -12.23 -8.52 -9.72
CA SER A 277 -11.54 -7.39 -10.34
C SER A 277 -10.95 -6.48 -9.24
N PHE A 278 -10.28 -5.39 -9.63
CA PHE A 278 -9.76 -4.38 -8.71
C PHE A 278 -8.87 -4.93 -7.59
N GLY A 279 -8.07 -5.96 -7.90
CA GLY A 279 -7.16 -6.61 -6.97
C GLY A 279 -7.78 -7.80 -6.20
N GLY A 280 -9.08 -8.09 -6.38
CA GLY A 280 -9.68 -9.30 -5.85
C GLY A 280 -9.21 -10.58 -6.56
N GLY A 281 -9.16 -11.70 -5.85
CA GLY A 281 -8.86 -13.04 -6.36
C GLY A 281 -10.10 -13.75 -6.87
N ALA A 282 -10.04 -14.38 -8.05
CA ALA A 282 -11.14 -15.16 -8.60
C ALA A 282 -11.38 -16.42 -7.79
N GLY A 283 -12.64 -16.79 -7.61
CA GLY A 283 -13.04 -18.10 -7.10
C GLY A 283 -12.71 -19.22 -8.09
N ALA A 284 -12.72 -20.45 -7.61
CA ALA A 284 -12.42 -21.61 -8.42
C ALA A 284 -13.57 -22.62 -8.42
N ALA A 285 -13.68 -23.48 -9.48
CA ALA A 285 -14.69 -24.54 -9.55
C ALA A 285 -14.21 -25.84 -8.90
N ALA A 286 -13.12 -26.40 -9.35
CA ALA A 286 -12.53 -27.64 -8.83
C ALA A 286 -11.03 -27.46 -8.59
N ALA A 287 -10.67 -26.34 -7.99
CA ALA A 287 -9.30 -25.93 -7.71
C ALA A 287 -9.24 -24.93 -6.53
N VAL A 288 -8.02 -24.56 -6.15
CA VAL A 288 -7.74 -23.52 -5.16
C VAL A 288 -8.17 -22.16 -5.69
N GLY A 289 -8.84 -21.36 -4.87
CA GLY A 289 -9.16 -19.96 -5.19
C GLY A 289 -7.91 -19.10 -5.36
N SER A 290 -8.00 -18.06 -6.20
CA SER A 290 -6.87 -17.15 -6.43
C SER A 290 -6.66 -16.21 -5.24
N ASN A 291 -5.42 -15.85 -4.98
CA ASN A 291 -5.10 -14.86 -3.96
C ASN A 291 -5.56 -13.45 -4.38
N GLY A 292 -5.93 -12.63 -3.42
CA GLY A 292 -6.04 -11.20 -3.58
C GLY A 292 -4.66 -10.59 -3.89
N SER A 293 -4.64 -9.58 -4.74
CA SER A 293 -3.40 -8.91 -5.16
C SER A 293 -2.75 -8.17 -3.98
N PRO A 294 -1.45 -8.30 -3.76
CA PRO A 294 -0.78 -7.59 -2.68
C PRO A 294 -0.87 -6.07 -2.88
N ASN A 295 -0.88 -5.33 -1.79
CA ASN A 295 -0.92 -3.85 -1.76
C ASN A 295 -2.16 -3.25 -2.46
N THR A 296 -3.26 -3.99 -2.49
CA THR A 296 -4.53 -3.52 -3.04
C THR A 296 -5.69 -3.63 -2.07
N GLY A 297 -5.53 -4.40 -0.98
CA GLY A 297 -6.62 -4.73 -0.07
C GLY A 297 -7.68 -5.64 -0.69
N GLY A 298 -7.36 -6.32 -1.79
CA GLY A 298 -8.32 -7.21 -2.49
C GLY A 298 -8.63 -8.46 -1.69
N GLY A 299 -9.89 -8.92 -1.69
CA GLY A 299 -10.31 -10.19 -1.06
C GLY A 299 -9.81 -11.41 -1.84
N GLY A 300 -9.53 -12.53 -1.17
CA GLY A 300 -9.16 -13.81 -1.79
C GLY A 300 -10.37 -14.54 -2.37
N GLY A 301 -10.17 -15.30 -3.45
CA GLY A 301 -11.22 -16.13 -4.08
C GLY A 301 -11.58 -17.35 -3.25
N GLY A 302 -12.84 -17.77 -3.25
CA GLY A 302 -13.34 -18.99 -2.58
C GLY A 302 -12.83 -20.26 -3.27
N GLY A 303 -12.54 -21.28 -2.47
CA GLY A 303 -12.15 -22.62 -2.94
C GLY A 303 -13.31 -23.38 -3.55
N GLY A 304 -13.02 -24.16 -4.59
CA GLY A 304 -13.99 -24.98 -5.29
C GLY A 304 -14.17 -26.38 -4.71
N TYR A 305 -15.05 -27.17 -5.35
CA TYR A 305 -15.29 -28.57 -5.05
C TYR A 305 -15.29 -29.44 -6.31
N ASN A 306 -14.46 -30.49 -6.30
CA ASN A 306 -14.51 -31.50 -7.35
C ASN A 306 -15.53 -32.59 -6.97
N SER A 307 -16.74 -32.49 -7.57
CA SER A 307 -17.83 -33.42 -7.29
C SER A 307 -17.57 -34.84 -7.80
N THR A 308 -16.66 -35.04 -8.73
CA THR A 308 -16.29 -36.37 -9.25
C THR A 308 -15.36 -37.10 -8.29
N SER A 309 -14.39 -36.43 -7.71
CA SER A 309 -13.42 -37.01 -6.76
C SER A 309 -13.77 -36.82 -5.29
N GLY A 310 -14.78 -36.00 -4.97
CA GLY A 310 -15.13 -35.65 -3.60
C GLY A 310 -14.15 -34.72 -2.90
N VAL A 311 -13.24 -34.05 -3.65
CA VAL A 311 -12.17 -33.23 -3.08
C VAL A 311 -12.58 -31.76 -3.02
N GLY A 312 -12.45 -31.17 -1.84
CA GLY A 312 -12.55 -29.72 -1.61
C GLY A 312 -11.19 -29.00 -1.69
N PHE A 313 -11.21 -27.74 -2.05
CA PHE A 313 -10.02 -26.91 -2.21
C PHE A 313 -10.10 -25.66 -1.33
N SER A 314 -8.95 -25.19 -0.89
CA SER A 314 -8.83 -23.94 -0.12
C SER A 314 -9.16 -22.73 -0.97
N GLY A 315 -9.60 -21.66 -0.32
CA GLY A 315 -9.60 -20.32 -0.93
C GLY A 315 -8.21 -19.75 -1.07
N GLY A 316 -8.12 -18.59 -1.71
CA GLY A 316 -6.92 -17.77 -1.77
C GLY A 316 -6.77 -16.87 -0.55
N THR A 317 -5.56 -16.45 -0.24
CA THR A 317 -5.27 -15.43 0.78
C THR A 317 -5.87 -14.08 0.38
N GLY A 318 -6.19 -13.22 1.36
CA GLY A 318 -6.42 -11.81 1.09
C GLY A 318 -5.15 -11.09 0.65
N GLY A 319 -5.28 -10.02 -0.13
CA GLY A 319 -4.19 -9.11 -0.46
C GLY A 319 -3.89 -8.16 0.71
N SER A 320 -2.63 -7.81 0.91
CA SER A 320 -2.24 -6.81 1.92
C SER A 320 -2.83 -5.43 1.60
N GLY A 321 -2.98 -4.60 2.63
CA GLY A 321 -3.33 -3.19 2.52
C GLY A 321 -2.21 -2.32 1.98
N ILE A 322 -2.47 -1.02 1.90
CA ILE A 322 -1.52 0.00 1.46
C ILE A 322 -1.89 1.35 2.06
N ILE A 323 -0.89 2.19 2.34
CA ILE A 323 -1.09 3.60 2.67
C ILE A 323 -0.32 4.46 1.68
N ILE A 324 -0.99 5.45 1.11
CA ILE A 324 -0.37 6.42 0.19
C ILE A 324 -0.68 7.82 0.69
N LEU A 325 0.36 8.64 0.79
CA LEU A 325 0.27 10.05 1.15
C LEU A 325 0.81 10.88 -0.01
N ARG A 326 0.16 11.99 -0.32
CA ARG A 326 0.58 12.90 -1.38
C ARG A 326 0.44 14.35 -0.93
N TYR A 327 1.44 15.18 -1.22
CA TYR A 327 1.42 16.62 -0.96
C TYR A 327 2.19 17.40 -2.03
N LEU A 328 1.94 18.71 -2.14
CA LEU A 328 2.67 19.60 -3.05
C LEU A 328 4.14 19.72 -2.61
N THR A 329 5.05 19.51 -3.57
CA THR A 329 6.52 19.55 -3.39
C THR A 329 7.01 20.92 -2.91
#